data_a118d3ba66ab6cd3fe746ac2f2fc4e92
#
_entry.id   a118d3ba66ab6cd3fe746ac2f2fc4e92
#
_cell.length_a   1.000
_cell.length_b   1.000
_cell.length_c   1.000
_cell.angle_alpha   90.00
_cell.angle_beta   90.00
_cell.angle_gamma   90.00
#
_symmetry.space_group_name_H-M   'P 1'
#
loop_
_entity.id
_entity.type
_entity.pdbx_description
1 polymer ?
#
loop_
_entity_poly.entity_id
_entity_poly.type
_entity_poly.pdbx_seq_one_letter_code
_entity_poly.pdbx_strand_id
1 'polypeptide(L)'
;GTKNIWKLFTAINLFDKKLLDEINKKKPKEWDYDFTNKVYDEVKRNNYFITNLGKCTQIDARPLKDEVLRSYLGLLEQEIDIVKPKIIITFGNQVSSIILNKKISVGECRKQYFEKEIGTKTYKVFPVYYPVGNGTFNIDKAIEDLKYIIENYVKDTVKTK
;
A
#
# COMPACT_ATOMS: atom_id res chain seq x y z
N GLY A 1 14.28 -4.75 -1.57
CA GLY A 1 13.46 -4.38 -2.69
C GLY A 1 11.97 -4.58 -2.47
N THR A 2 11.22 -4.35 -3.50
CA THR A 2 9.75 -4.39 -3.55
C THR A 2 9.14 -5.75 -3.19
N LYS A 3 9.93 -6.83 -3.23
CA LYS A 3 9.46 -8.18 -2.85
C LYS A 3 8.86 -8.26 -1.44
N ASN A 4 9.28 -7.40 -0.53
CA ASN A 4 8.75 -7.40 0.83
C ASN A 4 7.27 -6.95 0.90
N ILE A 5 6.77 -6.19 -0.08
CA ILE A 5 5.36 -5.83 -0.12
C ILE A 5 4.48 -7.07 -0.32
N TRP A 6 4.92 -8.00 -1.17
CA TRP A 6 4.22 -9.26 -1.42
C TRP A 6 4.23 -10.19 -0.20
N LYS A 7 5.36 -10.23 0.55
CA LYS A 7 5.42 -10.94 1.84
C LYS A 7 4.39 -10.41 2.83
N LEU A 8 4.23 -9.09 2.86
CA LEU A 8 3.28 -8.41 3.72
C LEU A 8 1.84 -8.83 3.38
N PHE A 9 1.45 -8.78 2.10
CA PHE A 9 0.13 -9.20 1.66
C PHE A 9 -0.11 -10.70 1.84
N THR A 10 0.90 -11.53 1.65
CA THR A 10 0.80 -12.98 1.95
C THR A 10 0.55 -13.24 3.44
N ALA A 11 1.23 -12.50 4.32
CA ALA A 11 1.09 -12.67 5.78
C ALA A 11 -0.31 -12.28 6.31
N ILE A 12 -1.07 -11.51 5.55
CA ILE A 12 -2.46 -11.13 5.86
C ILE A 12 -3.50 -11.84 5.00
N ASN A 13 -3.09 -12.91 4.28
CA ASN A 13 -3.94 -13.72 3.40
C ASN A 13 -4.58 -12.95 2.23
N LEU A 14 -3.92 -11.92 1.73
CA LEU A 14 -4.32 -11.17 0.54
C LEU A 14 -3.41 -11.43 -0.67
N PHE A 15 -2.52 -12.40 -0.59
CA PHE A 15 -1.65 -12.81 -1.70
C PHE A 15 -1.24 -14.27 -1.56
N ASP A 16 -1.26 -15.01 -2.68
CA ASP A 16 -0.96 -16.44 -2.70
C ASP A 16 0.51 -16.73 -2.36
N LYS A 17 0.73 -17.73 -1.48
CA LYS A 17 2.07 -18.10 -1.03
C LYS A 17 2.91 -18.73 -2.15
N LYS A 18 2.30 -19.53 -3.03
CA LYS A 18 3.04 -20.17 -4.14
C LYS A 18 3.51 -19.11 -5.13
N LEU A 19 2.66 -18.12 -5.40
CA LEU A 19 3.02 -16.98 -6.25
C LEU A 19 4.11 -16.11 -5.62
N LEU A 20 4.10 -15.93 -4.30
CA LEU A 20 5.22 -15.29 -3.58
C LEU A 20 6.52 -16.05 -3.76
N ASP A 21 6.49 -17.38 -3.68
CA ASP A 21 7.68 -18.22 -3.86
C ASP A 21 8.22 -18.11 -5.31
N GLU A 22 7.35 -18.02 -6.31
CA GLU A 22 7.74 -17.74 -7.70
C GLU A 22 8.39 -16.36 -7.84
N ILE A 23 7.80 -15.30 -7.23
CA ILE A 23 8.37 -13.95 -7.21
C ILE A 23 9.77 -13.95 -6.57
N ASN A 24 9.97 -14.70 -5.49
CA ASN A 24 11.24 -14.74 -4.80
C ASN A 24 12.36 -15.41 -5.63
N LYS A 25 12.01 -16.34 -6.50
CA LYS A 25 12.95 -17.02 -7.40
C LYS A 25 13.32 -16.19 -8.64
N LYS A 26 12.46 -15.29 -9.08
CA LYS A 26 12.65 -14.47 -10.29
C LYS A 26 13.42 -13.17 -9.99
N LYS A 27 14.28 -12.76 -10.92
CA LYS A 27 14.84 -11.41 -10.97
C LYS A 27 13.84 -10.47 -11.65
N PRO A 28 13.87 -9.15 -11.37
CA PRO A 28 12.95 -8.20 -12.00
C PRO A 28 12.91 -8.28 -13.54
N LYS A 29 14.06 -8.49 -14.19
CA LYS A 29 14.18 -8.62 -15.64
C LYS A 29 13.59 -9.91 -16.23
N GLU A 30 13.23 -10.87 -15.39
CA GLU A 30 12.65 -12.16 -15.77
C GLU A 30 11.11 -12.15 -15.65
N TRP A 31 10.55 -10.99 -15.29
CA TRP A 31 9.11 -10.78 -15.30
C TRP A 31 8.65 -10.47 -16.72
N ASP A 32 8.11 -11.50 -17.37
CA ASP A 32 7.43 -11.36 -18.65
C ASP A 32 5.98 -10.89 -18.47
N TYR A 33 5.30 -10.72 -19.60
CA TYR A 33 3.90 -10.28 -19.62
C TYR A 33 2.97 -11.24 -18.88
N ASP A 34 3.11 -12.55 -19.11
CA ASP A 34 2.22 -13.56 -18.52
C ASP A 34 2.41 -13.66 -17.01
N PHE A 35 3.64 -13.64 -16.54
CA PHE A 35 3.92 -13.63 -15.12
C PHE A 35 3.43 -12.35 -14.43
N THR A 36 3.60 -11.21 -15.08
CA THR A 36 3.10 -9.92 -14.57
C THR A 36 1.57 -9.94 -14.46
N ASN A 37 0.87 -10.43 -15.48
CA ASN A 37 -0.58 -10.58 -15.43
C ASN A 37 -1.04 -11.53 -14.32
N LYS A 38 -0.35 -12.66 -14.12
CA LYS A 38 -0.64 -13.58 -13.01
C LYS A 38 -0.60 -12.87 -11.65
N VAL A 39 0.37 -11.97 -11.45
CA VAL A 39 0.47 -11.16 -10.21
C VAL A 39 -0.69 -10.15 -10.12
N TYR A 40 -1.01 -9.46 -11.20
CA TYR A 40 -2.14 -8.52 -11.22
C TYR A 40 -3.50 -9.19 -11.03
N ASP A 41 -3.70 -10.38 -11.57
CA ASP A 41 -4.93 -11.14 -11.38
C ASP A 41 -5.11 -11.59 -9.93
N GLU A 42 -4.02 -11.90 -9.24
CA GLU A 42 -4.05 -12.17 -7.81
C GLU A 42 -4.45 -10.93 -7.00
N VAL A 43 -3.90 -9.76 -7.34
CA VAL A 43 -4.28 -8.47 -6.74
C VAL A 43 -5.77 -8.18 -6.95
N LYS A 44 -6.26 -8.34 -8.18
CA LYS A 44 -7.69 -8.15 -8.51
C LYS A 44 -8.60 -9.11 -7.76
N ARG A 45 -8.23 -10.40 -7.68
CA ARG A 45 -8.99 -11.43 -6.97
C ARG A 45 -9.19 -11.11 -5.50
N ASN A 46 -8.20 -10.48 -4.89
CA ASN A 46 -8.25 -10.07 -3.49
C ASN A 46 -8.81 -8.65 -3.28
N ASN A 47 -9.37 -8.00 -4.30
CA ASN A 47 -10.06 -6.72 -4.23
C ASN A 47 -9.24 -5.59 -3.60
N TYR A 48 -7.96 -5.48 -3.94
CA TYR A 48 -7.17 -4.32 -3.59
C TYR A 48 -6.46 -3.72 -4.81
N PHE A 49 -6.14 -2.44 -4.72
CA PHE A 49 -5.43 -1.68 -5.73
C PHE A 49 -4.12 -1.17 -5.14
N ILE A 50 -3.01 -1.38 -5.84
CA ILE A 50 -1.70 -0.88 -5.44
C ILE A 50 -1.24 0.15 -6.47
N THR A 51 -0.80 1.29 -5.98
CA THR A 51 -0.20 2.33 -6.81
C THR A 51 0.90 3.07 -6.06
N ASN A 52 1.75 3.79 -6.79
CA ASN A 52 2.76 4.66 -6.22
C ASN A 52 2.28 6.11 -6.27
N LEU A 53 2.59 6.90 -5.24
CA LEU A 53 2.37 8.34 -5.28
C LEU A 53 3.21 8.98 -6.39
N GLY A 54 4.52 8.68 -6.45
CA GLY A 54 5.36 9.13 -7.56
C GLY A 54 5.17 8.26 -8.80
N LYS A 55 4.76 8.85 -9.91
CA LYS A 55 4.50 8.17 -11.20
C LYS A 55 5.68 8.24 -12.17
N CYS A 56 6.85 8.67 -11.69
CA CYS A 56 8.05 8.78 -12.51
C CYS A 56 9.01 7.60 -12.27
N THR A 57 9.76 7.25 -13.31
CA THR A 57 10.88 6.33 -13.23
C THR A 57 12.13 7.09 -12.81
N GLN A 58 12.93 6.50 -11.94
CA GLN A 58 14.21 7.04 -11.51
C GLN A 58 15.38 6.17 -12.01
N ILE A 59 16.53 6.81 -12.22
CA ILE A 59 17.77 6.12 -12.60
C ILE A 59 18.32 5.32 -11.42
N ASP A 60 18.06 5.79 -10.21
CA ASP A 60 18.52 5.16 -8.97
C ASP A 60 17.43 5.12 -7.89
N ALA A 61 17.73 4.47 -6.77
CA ALA A 61 16.79 4.28 -5.67
C ALA A 61 16.80 5.44 -4.65
N ARG A 62 17.28 6.64 -5.01
CA ARG A 62 17.23 7.79 -4.10
C ARG A 62 15.79 8.20 -3.80
N PRO A 63 15.48 8.62 -2.56
CA PRO A 63 14.17 9.13 -2.24
C PRO A 63 13.82 10.36 -3.10
N LEU A 64 12.60 10.40 -3.62
CA LEU A 64 12.06 11.58 -4.27
C LEU A 64 11.86 12.71 -3.26
N LYS A 65 12.10 13.96 -3.70
CA LYS A 65 11.77 15.13 -2.91
C LYS A 65 10.25 15.27 -2.78
N ASP A 66 9.80 15.84 -1.66
CA ASP A 66 8.38 16.05 -1.39
C ASP A 66 7.65 16.84 -2.48
N GLU A 67 8.31 17.85 -3.06
CA GLU A 67 7.77 18.66 -4.16
C GLU A 67 7.40 17.81 -5.38
N VAL A 68 8.29 16.86 -5.74
CA VAL A 68 8.05 15.95 -6.86
C VAL A 68 6.88 15.02 -6.54
N LEU A 69 6.81 14.48 -5.33
CA LEU A 69 5.70 13.63 -4.91
C LEU A 69 4.38 14.40 -4.87
N ARG A 70 4.40 15.65 -4.38
CA ARG A 70 3.21 16.52 -4.34
C ARG A 70 2.66 16.84 -5.71
N SER A 71 3.50 16.95 -6.74
CA SER A 71 3.03 17.20 -8.11
C SER A 71 2.16 16.07 -8.69
N TYR A 72 2.22 14.87 -8.10
CA TYR A 72 1.40 13.72 -8.49
C TYR A 72 0.11 13.53 -7.67
N LEU A 73 -0.13 14.39 -6.64
CA LEU A 73 -1.32 14.23 -5.79
C LEU A 73 -2.63 14.28 -6.59
N GLY A 74 -2.75 15.23 -7.50
CA GLY A 74 -3.97 15.34 -8.32
C GLY A 74 -4.24 14.10 -9.17
N LEU A 75 -3.20 13.44 -9.68
CA LEU A 75 -3.35 12.18 -10.41
C LEU A 75 -3.74 11.03 -9.47
N LEU A 76 -3.14 10.94 -8.29
CA LEU A 76 -3.51 9.94 -7.28
C LEU A 76 -4.96 10.13 -6.83
N GLU A 77 -5.42 11.36 -6.62
CA GLU A 77 -6.81 11.66 -6.24
C GLU A 77 -7.80 11.22 -7.33
N GLN A 78 -7.46 11.39 -8.61
CA GLN A 78 -8.26 10.86 -9.72
C GLN A 78 -8.30 9.32 -9.72
N GLU A 79 -7.18 8.64 -9.50
CA GLU A 79 -7.15 7.17 -9.35
C GLU A 79 -8.06 6.72 -8.21
N ILE A 80 -8.01 7.39 -7.06
CA ILE A 80 -8.84 7.08 -5.89
C ILE A 80 -10.32 7.31 -6.19
N ASP A 81 -10.67 8.36 -6.91
CA ASP A 81 -12.06 8.66 -7.29
C ASP A 81 -12.62 7.62 -8.28
N ILE A 82 -11.78 7.08 -9.15
CA ILE A 82 -12.16 5.98 -10.07
C ILE A 82 -12.33 4.66 -9.30
N VAL A 83 -11.36 4.30 -8.45
CA VAL A 83 -11.34 3.03 -7.71
C VAL A 83 -12.37 3.01 -6.58
N LYS A 84 -12.63 4.15 -5.95
CA LYS A 84 -13.56 4.33 -4.82
C LYS A 84 -13.33 3.32 -3.69
N PRO A 85 -12.11 3.19 -3.16
CA PRO A 85 -11.80 2.18 -2.17
C PRO A 85 -12.59 2.37 -0.87
N LYS A 86 -12.73 1.29 -0.08
CA LYS A 86 -13.37 1.36 1.25
C LYS A 86 -12.48 2.11 2.25
N ILE A 87 -11.15 1.85 2.17
CA ILE A 87 -10.10 2.51 2.97
C ILE A 87 -8.87 2.78 2.09
N ILE A 88 -7.99 3.64 2.58
CA ILE A 88 -6.68 3.91 1.97
C ILE A 88 -5.60 3.53 2.97
N ILE A 89 -4.60 2.77 2.53
CA ILE A 89 -3.41 2.45 3.31
C ILE A 89 -2.22 3.16 2.67
N THR A 90 -1.48 3.93 3.46
CA THR A 90 -0.28 4.63 3.01
C THR A 90 0.96 4.04 3.67
N PHE A 91 2.01 3.80 2.88
CA PHE A 91 3.24 3.19 3.38
C PHE A 91 4.34 4.22 3.60
N GLY A 92 4.75 4.36 4.86
CA GLY A 92 5.86 5.21 5.27
C GLY A 92 5.48 6.66 5.61
N ASN A 93 6.34 7.33 6.37
CA ASN A 93 6.11 8.67 6.90
C ASN A 93 5.93 9.71 5.79
N GLN A 94 6.79 9.68 4.75
CA GLN A 94 6.79 10.66 3.68
C GLN A 94 5.49 10.65 2.88
N VAL A 95 5.09 9.47 2.36
CA VAL A 95 3.85 9.33 1.59
C VAL A 95 2.63 9.69 2.43
N SER A 96 2.58 9.20 3.67
CA SER A 96 1.49 9.51 4.59
C SER A 96 1.38 11.00 4.89
N SER A 97 2.52 11.67 5.11
CA SER A 97 2.56 13.12 5.40
C SER A 97 2.10 13.95 4.21
N ILE A 98 2.47 13.54 3.00
CA ILE A 98 2.09 14.24 1.77
C ILE A 98 0.60 14.10 1.51
N ILE A 99 0.06 12.87 1.56
CA ILE A 99 -1.36 12.60 1.30
C ILE A 99 -2.24 13.29 2.34
N LEU A 100 -1.86 13.26 3.62
CA LEU A 100 -2.61 13.86 4.71
C LEU A 100 -2.35 15.36 4.89
N ASN A 101 -1.40 15.91 4.15
CA ASN A 101 -0.93 17.31 4.26
C ASN A 101 -0.58 17.72 5.69
N LYS A 102 0.04 16.83 6.46
CA LYS A 102 0.54 17.07 7.82
C LYS A 102 1.70 16.14 8.14
N LYS A 103 2.55 16.50 9.10
CA LYS A 103 3.64 15.64 9.55
C LYS A 103 3.07 14.36 10.19
N ILE A 104 3.45 13.21 9.66
CA ILE A 104 3.08 11.89 10.16
C ILE A 104 4.33 11.14 10.60
N SER A 105 4.26 10.59 11.81
CA SER A 105 5.15 9.55 12.32
C SER A 105 4.36 8.26 12.45
N VAL A 106 4.61 7.30 11.57
CA VAL A 106 3.89 6.02 11.57
C VAL A 106 4.00 5.31 12.92
N GLY A 107 5.18 5.41 13.57
CA GLY A 107 5.39 4.80 14.89
C GLY A 107 4.47 5.33 15.98
N GLU A 108 4.03 6.58 15.87
CA GLU A 108 3.17 7.25 16.85
C GLU A 108 1.68 7.07 16.58
N CYS A 109 1.30 6.72 15.34
CA CYS A 109 -0.10 6.61 14.92
C CYS A 109 -0.49 5.22 14.40
N ARG A 110 0.19 4.18 14.87
CA ARG A 110 -0.12 2.79 14.49
C ARG A 110 -1.58 2.44 14.74
N LYS A 111 -2.22 1.76 13.78
CA LYS A 111 -3.62 1.31 13.84
C LYS A 111 -4.65 2.44 13.91
N GLN A 112 -4.22 3.70 13.85
CA GLN A 112 -5.10 4.87 13.79
C GLN A 112 -5.33 5.28 12.34
N TYR A 113 -6.45 5.91 12.07
CA TYR A 113 -6.74 6.51 10.78
C TYR A 113 -6.90 8.03 10.89
N PHE A 114 -6.74 8.66 9.77
CA PHE A 114 -7.03 10.07 9.55
C PHE A 114 -8.06 10.19 8.43
N GLU A 115 -8.95 11.15 8.55
CA GLU A 115 -9.90 11.42 7.48
C GLU A 115 -9.27 12.33 6.43
N LYS A 116 -9.53 12.02 5.17
CA LYS A 116 -9.11 12.79 4.00
C LYS A 116 -10.25 12.89 3.01
N GLU A 117 -10.64 14.12 2.69
CA GLU A 117 -11.57 14.37 1.60
C GLU A 117 -10.85 14.27 0.26
N ILE A 118 -11.41 13.49 -0.68
CA ILE A 118 -10.95 13.34 -2.05
C ILE A 118 -12.19 13.32 -2.94
N GLY A 119 -12.29 14.29 -3.85
CA GLY A 119 -13.51 14.50 -4.62
C GLY A 119 -14.70 14.82 -3.71
N THR A 120 -15.74 14.03 -3.79
CA THR A 120 -16.98 14.19 -2.99
C THR A 120 -17.04 13.23 -1.79
N LYS A 121 -15.98 12.48 -1.51
CA LYS A 121 -15.99 11.43 -0.49
C LYS A 121 -14.89 11.61 0.53
N THR A 122 -15.20 11.32 1.78
CA THR A 122 -14.22 11.23 2.87
C THR A 122 -13.73 9.79 3.05
N TYR A 123 -12.42 9.61 3.04
CA TYR A 123 -11.76 8.32 3.19
C TYR A 123 -11.02 8.22 4.51
N LYS A 124 -11.03 7.02 5.11
CA LYS A 124 -10.13 6.66 6.22
C LYS A 124 -8.78 6.28 5.64
N VAL A 125 -7.74 7.02 6.02
CA VAL A 125 -6.36 6.83 5.59
C VAL A 125 -5.54 6.29 6.76
N PHE A 126 -4.92 5.12 6.57
CA PHE A 126 -4.13 4.42 7.59
C PHE A 126 -2.64 4.47 7.24
N PRO A 127 -1.80 5.22 7.98
CA PRO A 127 -0.36 5.15 7.86
C PRO A 127 0.19 3.82 8.39
N VAL A 128 0.99 3.12 7.59
CA VAL A 128 1.63 1.84 7.94
C VAL A 128 3.12 1.91 7.60
N TYR A 129 3.95 1.14 8.29
CA TYR A 129 5.37 1.07 7.97
C TYR A 129 5.62 0.55 6.56
N TYR A 130 6.49 1.24 5.82
CA TYR A 130 6.93 0.81 4.50
C TYR A 130 7.95 -0.33 4.64
N PRO A 131 7.70 -1.53 4.11
CA PRO A 131 8.53 -2.71 4.37
C PRO A 131 9.81 -2.78 3.51
N VAL A 132 10.40 -1.63 3.15
CA VAL A 132 11.58 -1.52 2.28
C VAL A 132 12.64 -0.64 2.93
N GLY A 133 13.91 -0.92 2.66
CA GLY A 133 15.04 -0.20 3.25
C GLY A 133 15.05 -0.36 4.78
N ASN A 134 15.20 0.75 5.49
CA ASN A 134 15.17 0.75 6.96
C ASN A 134 13.83 0.29 7.55
N GLY A 135 12.76 0.30 6.76
CA GLY A 135 11.45 -0.19 7.17
C GLY A 135 11.35 -1.71 7.30
N THR A 136 12.35 -2.46 6.80
CA THR A 136 12.39 -3.93 6.95
C THR A 136 12.43 -4.38 8.40
N PHE A 137 13.04 -3.60 9.30
CA PHE A 137 13.05 -3.86 10.74
C PHE A 137 11.66 -3.74 11.40
N ASN A 138 10.68 -3.14 10.71
CA ASN A 138 9.33 -2.96 11.21
C ASN A 138 8.29 -3.77 10.43
N ILE A 139 8.71 -4.79 9.67
CA ILE A 139 7.80 -5.59 8.86
C ILE A 139 6.74 -6.31 9.71
N ASP A 140 7.12 -6.82 10.87
CA ASP A 140 6.19 -7.50 11.78
C ASP A 140 5.14 -6.54 12.34
N LYS A 141 5.55 -5.29 12.64
CA LYS A 141 4.63 -4.23 13.05
C LYS A 141 3.67 -3.86 11.91
N ALA A 142 4.17 -3.80 10.67
CA ALA A 142 3.32 -3.53 9.51
C ALA A 142 2.29 -4.65 9.28
N ILE A 143 2.69 -5.91 9.45
CA ILE A 143 1.78 -7.07 9.36
C ILE A 143 0.71 -7.00 10.45
N GLU A 144 1.10 -6.70 11.68
CA GLU A 144 0.17 -6.55 12.81
C GLU A 144 -0.85 -5.44 12.56
N ASP A 145 -0.38 -4.27 12.10
CA ASP A 145 -1.23 -3.12 11.80
C ASP A 145 -2.22 -3.43 10.67
N LEU A 146 -1.76 -4.07 9.59
CA LEU A 146 -2.62 -4.46 8.48
C LEU A 146 -3.66 -5.50 8.87
N LYS A 147 -3.31 -6.51 9.67
CA LYS A 147 -4.29 -7.47 10.21
C LYS A 147 -5.39 -6.76 10.96
N TYR A 148 -5.01 -5.88 11.89
CA TYR A 148 -5.95 -5.07 12.66
C TYR A 148 -6.86 -4.22 11.75
N ILE A 149 -6.29 -3.53 10.77
CA ILE A 149 -7.03 -2.67 9.84
C ILE A 149 -8.03 -3.48 9.01
N ILE A 150 -7.59 -4.61 8.44
CA ILE A 150 -8.44 -5.47 7.61
C ILE A 150 -9.59 -6.05 8.44
N GLU A 151 -9.31 -6.53 9.65
CA GLU A 151 -10.32 -7.14 10.52
C GLU A 151 -11.38 -6.14 10.99
N ASN A 152 -10.97 -4.90 11.28
CA ASN A 152 -11.88 -3.92 11.89
C ASN A 152 -12.56 -2.97 10.88
N TYR A 153 -11.98 -2.80 9.69
CA TYR A 153 -12.43 -1.77 8.74
C TYR A 153 -12.75 -2.27 7.33
N VAL A 154 -12.30 -3.47 6.97
CA VAL A 154 -12.52 -4.04 5.63
C VAL A 154 -13.50 -5.19 5.66
N LYS A 155 -13.27 -6.18 6.52
CA LYS A 155 -14.22 -7.29 6.70
C LYS A 155 -15.51 -6.71 7.28
N ASP A 156 -16.62 -6.94 6.61
CA ASP A 156 -17.92 -6.68 7.20
C ASP A 156 -18.02 -7.58 8.43
N THR A 157 -18.13 -6.97 9.61
CA THR A 157 -18.59 -7.68 10.78
C THR A 157 -20.00 -8.14 10.45
N VAL A 158 -20.13 -9.39 10.01
CA VAL A 158 -21.41 -10.06 9.97
C VAL A 158 -21.85 -10.10 11.43
N LYS A 159 -22.62 -9.10 11.83
CA LYS A 159 -23.39 -9.19 13.06
C LYS A 159 -24.37 -10.32 12.83
N THR A 160 -23.99 -11.50 13.29
CA THR A 160 -24.96 -12.58 13.53
C THR A 160 -26.05 -12.00 14.43
N LYS A 161 -27.24 -11.83 13.83
CA LYS A 161 -28.46 -11.61 14.59
C LYS A 161 -28.84 -12.89 15.31
#